data_5def903527b0d9cf0e89ca035be89cec
#
_entry.id   5def903527b0d9cf0e89ca035be89cec
#
_cell.length_a   1.000
_cell.length_b   1.000
_cell.length_c   1.000
_cell.angle_alpha   90.00
_cell.angle_beta   90.00
_cell.angle_gamma   90.00
#
_symmetry.space_group_name_H-M   'P 1'
#
loop_
_entity.id
_entity.type
_entity.pdbx_description
1 polymer ?
#
loop_
_entity_poly.entity_id
_entity_poly.type
_entity_poly.pdbx_seq_one_letter_code
_entity_poly.pdbx_strand_id
1 'polypeptide(L)'
;MLSIKAPLKLVDFQKVLFENQKLEISNEIRQKAENSFHFLQEFAKDKVIYGVNTGFGPMAQYRIKDEDRLQLQYNLIRSHASGTGKPIAPLYVKASMLARLHTLSLGYSGVHTSVLETMQQLINHDITPLIFEHGGVGASGDLVQLAHLALVLIGEGEVFYKGERKSTISVFEKLHIKPIQIKLREGLALINGTSVMTGIGIVNIIHARRLLEWSVCCSSMLNELVAAYSDHFSAELNASKVHESQHAIAEMMRKHLKDSKRIKNRQDHLYRDSSNTEAIFSEKVQEYYSLRCIPQILGPVLNTINAAEKILMDEVNSANDNPIVSVEKQMVYHGGNFHGDFISLEMDKLKLV
;
A
#
# COMPACT_ATOMS: atom_id res chain seq x y z
N MET A 1 -20.22 -3.27 5.54
CA MET A 1 -18.91 -3.41 6.20
C MET A 1 -17.99 -4.25 5.32
N LEU A 2 -16.72 -3.94 5.28
CA LEU A 2 -15.71 -4.77 4.63
C LEU A 2 -15.21 -5.78 5.67
N SER A 3 -15.50 -7.06 5.48
CA SER A 3 -14.89 -8.11 6.29
C SER A 3 -13.45 -8.31 5.84
N ILE A 4 -12.49 -8.17 6.75
CA ILE A 4 -11.09 -8.47 6.46
C ILE A 4 -11.01 -9.97 6.16
N LYS A 5 -10.60 -10.29 4.93
CA LYS A 5 -10.36 -11.65 4.45
C LYS A 5 -9.04 -11.64 3.68
N ALA A 6 -8.22 -12.64 3.86
CA ALA A 6 -7.04 -12.81 3.01
C ALA A 6 -7.45 -13.47 1.67
N PRO A 7 -6.90 -13.02 0.52
CA PRO A 7 -6.04 -11.84 0.37
C PRO A 7 -6.85 -10.53 0.21
N LEU A 8 -6.32 -9.41 0.73
CA LEU A 8 -6.79 -8.08 0.40
C LEU A 8 -6.38 -7.69 -1.02
N LYS A 9 -7.20 -6.84 -1.64
CA LYS A 9 -6.98 -6.29 -2.99
C LYS A 9 -6.94 -4.76 -2.95
N LEU A 10 -6.40 -4.13 -3.99
CA LEU A 10 -6.35 -2.67 -4.10
C LEU A 10 -7.73 -2.02 -3.94
N VAL A 11 -8.78 -2.64 -4.50
CA VAL A 11 -10.16 -2.15 -4.37
C VAL A 11 -10.66 -2.11 -2.92
N ASP A 12 -10.16 -2.96 -2.03
CA ASP A 12 -10.53 -2.95 -0.62
C ASP A 12 -9.94 -1.72 0.09
N PHE A 13 -8.72 -1.34 -0.27
CA PHE A 13 -8.13 -0.07 0.16
C PHE A 13 -8.93 1.13 -0.36
N GLN A 14 -9.31 1.12 -1.64
CA GLN A 14 -10.12 2.20 -2.21
C GLN A 14 -11.43 2.40 -1.45
N LYS A 15 -12.14 1.31 -1.12
CA LYS A 15 -13.39 1.36 -0.35
C LYS A 15 -13.20 1.95 1.04
N VAL A 16 -12.13 1.56 1.75
CA VAL A 16 -11.87 2.06 3.11
C VAL A 16 -11.39 3.50 3.10
N LEU A 17 -10.51 3.86 2.16
CA LEU A 17 -9.83 5.15 2.13
C LEU A 17 -10.70 6.28 1.53
N PHE A 18 -11.45 5.98 0.49
CA PHE A 18 -12.18 7.00 -0.30
C PHE A 18 -13.69 6.88 -0.19
N GLU A 19 -14.24 5.71 0.15
CA GLU A 19 -15.67 5.49 0.31
C GLU A 19 -16.10 5.36 1.79
N ASN A 20 -15.14 5.49 2.72
CA ASN A 20 -15.36 5.40 4.17
C ASN A 20 -16.03 4.09 4.61
N GLN A 21 -15.78 2.99 3.88
CA GLN A 21 -16.32 1.69 4.24
C GLN A 21 -15.68 1.20 5.53
N LYS A 22 -16.51 0.87 6.53
CA LYS A 22 -16.05 0.35 7.82
C LYS A 22 -15.57 -1.09 7.70
N LEU A 23 -14.60 -1.43 8.54
CA LEU A 23 -13.98 -2.75 8.64
C LEU A 23 -14.68 -3.61 9.69
N GLU A 24 -14.66 -4.91 9.46
CA GLU A 24 -15.03 -5.95 10.42
C GLU A 24 -13.97 -7.05 10.45
N ILE A 25 -13.54 -7.42 11.65
CA ILE A 25 -12.66 -8.57 11.89
C ILE A 25 -13.53 -9.79 12.12
N SER A 26 -13.39 -10.80 11.26
CA SER A 26 -14.15 -12.04 11.37
C SER A 26 -13.73 -12.87 12.61
N ASN A 27 -14.62 -13.76 13.06
CA ASN A 27 -14.30 -14.67 14.17
C ASN A 27 -13.14 -15.61 13.80
N GLU A 28 -13.02 -15.99 12.54
CA GLU A 28 -11.90 -16.80 12.05
C GLU A 28 -10.55 -16.12 12.25
N ILE A 29 -10.45 -14.82 11.92
CA ILE A 29 -9.24 -14.02 12.15
C ILE A 29 -8.94 -13.89 13.65
N ARG A 30 -9.96 -13.64 14.49
CA ARG A 30 -9.79 -13.59 15.94
C ARG A 30 -9.20 -14.90 16.47
N GLN A 31 -9.78 -16.01 16.07
CA GLN A 31 -9.33 -17.34 16.51
C GLN A 31 -7.92 -17.63 16.03
N LYS A 32 -7.57 -17.23 14.80
CA LYS A 32 -6.22 -17.40 14.25
C LYS A 32 -5.18 -16.59 15.03
N ALA A 33 -5.50 -15.35 15.37
CA ALA A 33 -4.62 -14.49 16.19
C ALA A 33 -4.47 -15.06 17.61
N GLU A 34 -5.56 -15.48 18.25
CA GLU A 34 -5.54 -16.11 19.58
C GLU A 34 -4.69 -17.39 19.60
N ASN A 35 -4.88 -18.27 18.61
CA ASN A 35 -4.11 -19.50 18.51
C ASN A 35 -2.61 -19.20 18.38
N SER A 36 -2.23 -18.19 17.58
CA SER A 36 -0.86 -17.75 17.41
C SER A 36 -0.27 -17.17 18.71
N PHE A 37 -1.05 -16.33 19.39
CA PHE A 37 -0.65 -15.75 20.67
C PHE A 37 -0.45 -16.81 21.74
N HIS A 38 -1.38 -17.74 21.94
CA HIS A 38 -1.30 -18.80 22.92
C HIS A 38 -0.16 -19.78 22.61
N PHE A 39 0.02 -20.14 21.33
CA PHE A 39 1.16 -20.97 20.94
C PHE A 39 2.48 -20.28 21.32
N LEU A 40 2.66 -19.01 20.99
CA LEU A 40 3.88 -18.28 21.33
C LEU A 40 4.09 -18.20 22.84
N GLN A 41 3.03 -17.98 23.59
CA GLN A 41 3.07 -17.91 25.06
C GLN A 41 3.60 -19.22 25.69
N GLU A 42 3.11 -20.35 25.21
CA GLU A 42 3.59 -21.67 25.68
C GLU A 42 5.00 -21.99 25.18
N PHE A 43 5.26 -21.74 23.90
CA PHE A 43 6.55 -22.03 23.29
C PHE A 43 7.71 -21.22 23.89
N ALA A 44 7.44 -20.01 24.39
CA ALA A 44 8.45 -19.12 24.97
C ALA A 44 8.85 -19.46 26.40
N LYS A 45 8.16 -20.40 27.09
CA LYS A 45 8.44 -20.71 28.50
C LYS A 45 9.86 -21.29 28.71
N ASP A 46 10.31 -22.11 27.80
CA ASP A 46 11.56 -22.85 27.91
C ASP A 46 12.55 -22.58 26.73
N LYS A 47 12.24 -21.67 25.83
CA LYS A 47 13.03 -21.38 24.64
C LYS A 47 13.50 -19.93 24.58
N VAL A 48 14.68 -19.72 23.97
CA VAL A 48 15.19 -18.36 23.72
C VAL A 48 14.61 -17.87 22.40
N ILE A 49 13.86 -16.76 22.48
CA ILE A 49 13.19 -16.15 21.32
C ILE A 49 13.52 -14.68 21.30
N TYR A 50 14.06 -14.20 20.16
CA TYR A 50 14.36 -12.79 19.94
C TYR A 50 13.14 -11.91 20.19
N GLY A 51 13.33 -10.87 20.99
CA GLY A 51 12.28 -9.91 21.31
C GLY A 51 11.20 -10.41 22.26
N VAL A 52 11.29 -11.63 22.79
CA VAL A 52 10.45 -12.16 23.86
C VAL A 52 11.20 -12.17 25.18
N ASN A 53 12.35 -12.84 25.24
CA ASN A 53 13.18 -12.99 26.43
C ASN A 53 14.66 -12.63 26.19
N THR A 54 14.94 -11.92 25.12
CA THR A 54 16.23 -11.31 24.80
C THR A 54 16.12 -9.80 24.70
N GLY A 55 17.25 -9.09 24.71
CA GLY A 55 17.33 -7.72 24.27
C GLY A 55 17.12 -7.57 22.75
N PHE A 56 17.25 -6.35 22.23
CA PHE A 56 17.04 -6.00 20.82
C PHE A 56 18.33 -5.54 20.15
N GLY A 57 18.43 -5.73 18.83
CA GLY A 57 19.57 -5.31 18.04
C GLY A 57 20.89 -5.82 18.61
N PRO A 58 21.90 -4.97 18.90
CA PRO A 58 23.18 -5.37 19.48
C PRO A 58 23.06 -6.09 20.83
N MET A 59 21.95 -5.89 21.54
CA MET A 59 21.70 -6.51 22.85
C MET A 59 20.96 -7.88 22.74
N ALA A 60 20.79 -8.42 21.55
CA ALA A 60 20.09 -9.70 21.30
C ALA A 60 20.65 -10.89 22.06
N GLN A 61 21.94 -10.85 22.42
CA GLN A 61 22.63 -11.89 23.20
C GLN A 61 22.35 -11.84 24.71
N TYR A 62 21.73 -10.76 25.19
CA TYR A 62 21.43 -10.61 26.62
C TYR A 62 20.07 -11.17 26.96
N ARG A 63 20.02 -12.08 27.92
CA ARG A 63 18.75 -12.56 28.49
C ARG A 63 18.12 -11.48 29.37
N ILE A 64 16.84 -11.23 29.13
CA ILE A 64 16.04 -10.27 29.93
C ILE A 64 15.36 -11.04 31.05
N LYS A 65 15.42 -10.50 32.28
CA LYS A 65 14.71 -11.05 33.43
C LYS A 65 13.20 -10.92 33.21
N ASP A 66 12.44 -11.89 33.77
CA ASP A 66 10.99 -11.97 33.58
C ASP A 66 10.27 -10.69 34.06
N GLU A 67 10.74 -10.08 35.16
CA GLU A 67 10.22 -8.84 35.73
C GLU A 67 10.39 -7.62 34.81
N ASP A 68 11.42 -7.61 33.96
CA ASP A 68 11.78 -6.48 33.10
C ASP A 68 11.18 -6.60 31.69
N ARG A 69 10.75 -7.79 31.28
CA ARG A 69 10.33 -8.08 29.88
C ARG A 69 9.22 -7.14 29.40
N LEU A 70 8.20 -6.94 30.19
CA LEU A 70 7.05 -6.11 29.83
C LEU A 70 7.45 -4.62 29.71
N GLN A 71 8.21 -4.13 30.71
CA GLN A 71 8.70 -2.74 30.68
C GLN A 71 9.59 -2.48 29.49
N LEU A 72 10.40 -3.45 29.10
CA LEU A 72 11.27 -3.36 27.91
C LEU A 72 10.46 -3.18 26.60
N GLN A 73 9.31 -3.84 26.48
CA GLN A 73 8.43 -3.66 25.31
C GLN A 73 7.85 -2.24 25.23
N TYR A 74 7.41 -1.67 26.37
CA TYR A 74 6.96 -0.27 26.41
C TYR A 74 8.10 0.70 26.12
N ASN A 75 9.29 0.45 26.66
CA ASN A 75 10.48 1.26 26.42
C ASN A 75 10.90 1.22 24.95
N LEU A 76 10.75 0.06 24.29
CA LEU A 76 11.03 -0.11 22.86
C LEU A 76 10.11 0.80 22.01
N ILE A 77 8.82 0.80 22.27
CA ILE A 77 7.86 1.67 21.58
C ILE A 77 8.23 3.14 21.79
N ARG A 78 8.41 3.56 23.05
CA ARG A 78 8.67 4.97 23.39
C ARG A 78 9.99 5.47 22.83
N SER A 79 11.04 4.67 22.88
CA SER A 79 12.36 5.05 22.38
C SER A 79 12.45 5.17 20.86
N HIS A 80 11.62 4.38 20.14
CA HIS A 80 11.58 4.42 18.68
C HIS A 80 10.58 5.44 18.11
N ALA A 81 9.66 5.97 18.91
CA ALA A 81 8.72 7.02 18.50
C ALA A 81 9.43 8.42 18.45
N SER A 82 10.52 8.49 17.69
CA SER A 82 11.44 9.64 17.60
C SER A 82 11.42 10.33 16.23
N GLY A 83 10.35 10.13 15.46
CA GLY A 83 10.17 10.74 14.14
C GLY A 83 10.13 12.26 14.17
N THR A 84 10.59 12.89 13.10
CA THR A 84 10.68 14.35 12.92
C THR A 84 10.18 14.79 11.55
N GLY A 85 10.16 16.09 11.30
CA GLY A 85 9.69 16.67 10.03
C GLY A 85 8.19 16.96 10.05
N LYS A 86 7.59 16.96 8.87
CA LYS A 86 6.15 17.19 8.73
C LYS A 86 5.35 15.93 9.05
N PRO A 87 4.11 16.07 9.54
CA PRO A 87 3.21 14.94 9.65
C PRO A 87 2.91 14.33 8.28
N ILE A 88 2.93 13.01 8.20
CA ILE A 88 2.38 12.27 7.05
C ILE A 88 0.87 12.51 7.00
N ALA A 89 0.34 12.78 5.81
CA ALA A 89 -1.09 13.09 5.67
C ALA A 89 -1.98 11.90 6.13
N PRO A 90 -3.11 12.18 6.80
CA PRO A 90 -3.99 11.16 7.40
C PRO A 90 -4.40 10.02 6.46
N LEU A 91 -4.58 10.31 5.17
CA LEU A 91 -4.93 9.30 4.15
C LEU A 91 -3.86 8.19 4.06
N TYR A 92 -2.58 8.57 4.01
CA TYR A 92 -1.45 7.64 3.95
C TYR A 92 -1.30 6.85 5.26
N VAL A 93 -1.52 7.53 6.40
CA VAL A 93 -1.49 6.87 7.71
C VAL A 93 -2.61 5.85 7.83
N LYS A 94 -3.83 6.17 7.39
CA LYS A 94 -4.97 5.25 7.39
C LYS A 94 -4.70 4.01 6.50
N ALA A 95 -4.08 4.20 5.34
CA ALA A 95 -3.65 3.10 4.48
C ALA A 95 -2.60 2.21 5.18
N SER A 96 -1.64 2.81 5.86
CA SER A 96 -0.61 2.12 6.65
C SER A 96 -1.21 1.31 7.79
N MET A 97 -2.20 1.88 8.49
CA MET A 97 -2.95 1.18 9.55
C MET A 97 -3.70 -0.04 9.01
N LEU A 98 -4.34 0.10 7.83
CA LEU A 98 -5.05 -1.02 7.21
C LEU A 98 -4.08 -2.13 6.78
N ALA A 99 -2.95 -1.77 6.18
CA ALA A 99 -1.89 -2.71 5.83
C ALA A 99 -1.36 -3.42 7.09
N ARG A 100 -1.11 -2.69 8.19
CA ARG A 100 -0.64 -3.28 9.44
C ARG A 100 -1.66 -4.20 10.09
N LEU A 101 -2.91 -3.75 10.16
CA LEU A 101 -4.02 -4.56 10.68
C LEU A 101 -4.11 -5.90 9.93
N HIS A 102 -4.04 -5.84 8.60
CA HIS A 102 -4.12 -7.05 7.78
C HIS A 102 -2.95 -7.99 8.02
N THR A 103 -1.70 -7.48 7.99
CA THR A 103 -0.50 -8.28 8.26
C THR A 103 -0.58 -9.00 9.61
N LEU A 104 -0.98 -8.30 10.68
CA LEU A 104 -1.14 -8.89 12.01
C LEU A 104 -2.28 -9.91 12.05
N SER A 105 -3.34 -9.69 11.26
CA SER A 105 -4.49 -10.61 11.12
C SER A 105 -4.12 -11.95 10.47
N LEU A 106 -3.00 -12.04 9.79
CA LEU A 106 -2.50 -13.30 9.21
C LEU A 106 -2.11 -14.34 10.27
N GLY A 107 -1.93 -13.93 11.54
CA GLY A 107 -1.69 -14.82 12.67
C GLY A 107 -0.26 -15.34 12.75
N TYR A 108 0.71 -14.66 12.16
CA TYR A 108 2.14 -15.02 12.22
C TYR A 108 2.95 -14.19 13.23
N SER A 109 2.34 -13.19 13.86
CA SER A 109 3.04 -12.24 14.74
C SER A 109 2.90 -12.53 16.22
N GLY A 110 2.01 -13.45 16.62
CA GLY A 110 1.80 -13.81 18.02
C GLY A 110 1.25 -12.67 18.87
N VAL A 111 0.42 -11.79 18.29
CA VAL A 111 -0.24 -10.67 18.99
C VAL A 111 -1.60 -11.08 19.51
N HIS A 112 -2.02 -10.48 20.64
CA HIS A 112 -3.33 -10.68 21.20
C HIS A 112 -4.41 -9.94 20.39
N THR A 113 -5.64 -10.46 20.39
CA THR A 113 -6.77 -9.90 19.61
C THR A 113 -7.09 -8.45 19.91
N SER A 114 -6.83 -7.98 21.13
CA SER A 114 -7.03 -6.57 21.51
C SER A 114 -6.27 -5.58 20.61
N VAL A 115 -5.11 -5.96 20.05
CA VAL A 115 -4.35 -5.15 19.10
C VAL A 115 -5.18 -4.93 17.84
N LEU A 116 -5.71 -6.01 17.26
CA LEU A 116 -6.50 -5.95 16.04
C LEU A 116 -7.80 -5.15 16.26
N GLU A 117 -8.46 -5.37 17.38
CA GLU A 117 -9.72 -4.70 17.72
C GLU A 117 -9.55 -3.20 17.92
N THR A 118 -8.49 -2.78 18.61
CA THR A 118 -8.20 -1.35 18.78
C THR A 118 -7.83 -0.70 17.44
N MET A 119 -7.00 -1.35 16.62
CA MET A 119 -6.69 -0.83 15.28
C MET A 119 -7.92 -0.71 14.40
N GLN A 120 -8.83 -1.71 14.43
CA GLN A 120 -10.12 -1.65 13.73
C GLN A 120 -10.96 -0.45 14.19
N GLN A 121 -11.03 -0.21 15.50
CA GLN A 121 -11.77 0.94 16.04
C GLN A 121 -11.16 2.26 15.55
N LEU A 122 -9.83 2.42 15.59
CA LEU A 122 -9.17 3.62 15.10
C LEU A 122 -9.50 3.88 13.63
N ILE A 123 -9.39 2.88 12.76
CA ILE A 123 -9.70 3.01 11.34
C ILE A 123 -11.19 3.37 11.13
N ASN A 124 -12.08 2.71 11.86
CA ASN A 124 -13.53 2.89 11.75
C ASN A 124 -14.03 4.24 12.25
N HIS A 125 -13.32 4.85 13.20
CA HIS A 125 -13.62 6.18 13.73
C HIS A 125 -12.83 7.30 13.06
N ASP A 126 -12.04 6.96 12.02
CA ASP A 126 -11.18 7.90 11.29
C ASP A 126 -10.18 8.63 12.21
N ILE A 127 -9.60 7.86 13.13
CA ILE A 127 -8.56 8.31 14.05
C ILE A 127 -7.22 7.86 13.48
N THR A 128 -6.36 8.81 13.11
CA THR A 128 -5.05 8.51 12.55
C THR A 128 -3.93 8.99 13.48
N PRO A 129 -2.98 8.12 13.84
CA PRO A 129 -1.79 8.52 14.60
C PRO A 129 -1.04 9.67 13.93
N LEU A 130 -0.46 10.55 14.75
CA LEU A 130 0.50 11.54 14.29
C LEU A 130 1.82 10.84 13.99
N ILE A 131 2.10 10.59 12.72
CA ILE A 131 3.34 9.97 12.22
C ILE A 131 4.12 11.01 11.42
N PHE A 132 5.46 11.05 11.57
CA PHE A 132 6.31 12.01 10.90
C PHE A 132 7.03 11.42 9.70
N GLU A 133 7.44 12.28 8.76
CA GLU A 133 8.09 11.90 7.49
C GLU A 133 9.47 11.26 7.70
N HIS A 134 10.23 11.72 8.69
CA HIS A 134 11.62 11.33 8.87
C HIS A 134 11.86 10.47 10.11
N GLY A 135 12.85 9.58 10.03
CA GLY A 135 13.31 8.71 11.12
C GLY A 135 13.49 7.25 10.73
N GLY A 136 12.71 6.74 9.76
CA GLY A 136 12.87 5.39 9.22
C GLY A 136 14.02 5.30 8.23
N VAL A 137 14.77 4.18 8.25
CA VAL A 137 15.85 3.89 7.30
C VAL A 137 15.61 2.65 6.43
N GLY A 138 14.49 1.96 6.62
CA GLY A 138 14.06 0.82 5.81
C GLY A 138 14.77 -0.51 6.10
N ALA A 139 15.94 -0.52 6.76
CA ALA A 139 16.73 -1.72 7.02
C ALA A 139 16.03 -2.74 7.95
N SER A 140 15.24 -2.24 8.91
CA SER A 140 14.36 -3.05 9.78
C SER A 140 12.88 -2.67 9.56
N GLY A 141 12.54 -2.26 8.34
CA GLY A 141 11.23 -1.72 8.00
C GLY A 141 11.00 -0.33 8.58
N ASP A 142 9.77 -0.05 8.94
CA ASP A 142 9.25 1.26 9.33
C ASP A 142 9.28 1.49 10.85
N LEU A 143 10.37 1.10 11.54
CA LEU A 143 10.44 1.08 13.01
C LEU A 143 9.91 2.36 13.66
N VAL A 144 10.39 3.52 13.20
CA VAL A 144 10.05 4.83 13.80
C VAL A 144 8.57 5.17 13.54
N GLN A 145 8.13 5.01 12.32
CA GLN A 145 6.76 5.33 11.94
C GLN A 145 5.75 4.38 12.63
N LEU A 146 6.05 3.09 12.66
CA LEU A 146 5.23 2.10 13.37
C LEU A 146 5.27 2.28 14.89
N ALA A 147 6.37 2.82 15.46
CA ALA A 147 6.42 3.15 16.86
C ALA A 147 5.44 4.27 17.24
N HIS A 148 5.24 5.26 16.39
CA HIS A 148 4.19 6.26 16.59
C HIS A 148 2.78 5.65 16.55
N LEU A 149 2.52 4.68 15.67
CA LEU A 149 1.28 3.92 15.67
C LEU A 149 1.12 3.12 16.97
N ALA A 150 2.16 2.40 17.39
CA ALA A 150 2.15 1.61 18.62
C ALA A 150 1.95 2.48 19.86
N LEU A 151 2.52 3.68 19.88
CA LEU A 151 2.35 4.66 20.96
C LEU A 151 0.87 5.03 21.12
N VAL A 152 0.15 5.25 20.02
CA VAL A 152 -1.29 5.52 20.04
C VAL A 152 -2.08 4.31 20.55
N LEU A 153 -1.72 3.09 20.15
CA LEU A 153 -2.42 1.89 20.64
C LEU A 153 -2.35 1.72 22.16
N ILE A 154 -1.24 2.12 22.79
CA ILE A 154 -1.09 2.10 24.26
C ILE A 154 -1.67 3.36 24.94
N GLY A 155 -2.34 4.26 24.20
CA GLY A 155 -3.02 5.44 24.74
C GLY A 155 -2.13 6.69 24.88
N GLU A 156 -0.89 6.64 24.35
CA GLU A 156 0.08 7.74 24.41
C GLU A 156 0.15 8.48 23.06
N GLY A 157 0.92 9.57 23.02
CA GLY A 157 1.13 10.36 21.80
C GLY A 157 -0.11 11.15 21.36
N GLU A 158 -0.19 11.42 20.07
CA GLU A 158 -1.19 12.30 19.47
C GLU A 158 -1.80 11.68 18.21
N VAL A 159 -3.01 12.12 17.91
CA VAL A 159 -3.79 11.68 16.75
C VAL A 159 -4.40 12.86 16.00
N PHE A 160 -4.68 12.68 14.72
CA PHE A 160 -5.65 13.49 14.01
C PHE A 160 -7.04 12.86 14.17
N TYR A 161 -7.98 13.65 14.67
CA TYR A 161 -9.37 13.27 14.80
C TYR A 161 -10.27 14.46 14.45
N LYS A 162 -11.19 14.27 13.48
CA LYS A 162 -12.06 15.32 12.93
C LYS A 162 -11.30 16.56 12.41
N GLY A 163 -10.16 16.32 11.76
CA GLY A 163 -9.32 17.38 11.19
C GLY A 163 -8.41 18.12 12.20
N GLU A 164 -8.47 17.79 13.47
CA GLU A 164 -7.70 18.43 14.54
C GLU A 164 -6.69 17.47 15.15
N ARG A 165 -5.54 17.99 15.56
CA ARG A 165 -4.53 17.30 16.35
C ARG A 165 -4.94 17.28 17.83
N LYS A 166 -5.00 16.09 18.43
CA LYS A 166 -5.44 15.87 19.84
C LYS A 166 -4.58 14.84 20.53
N SER A 167 -4.54 14.88 21.86
CA SER A 167 -3.91 13.80 22.62
C SER A 167 -4.71 12.51 22.45
N THR A 168 -4.03 11.39 22.31
CA THR A 168 -4.65 10.07 22.12
C THR A 168 -5.64 9.76 23.23
N ILE A 169 -5.23 9.95 24.49
CA ILE A 169 -6.03 9.59 25.64
C ILE A 169 -7.35 10.37 25.68
N SER A 170 -7.35 11.66 25.32
CA SER A 170 -8.58 12.47 25.29
C SER A 170 -9.61 11.99 24.27
N VAL A 171 -9.13 11.46 23.12
CA VAL A 171 -10.00 10.90 22.09
C VAL A 171 -10.50 9.52 22.51
N PHE A 172 -9.65 8.71 23.13
CA PHE A 172 -10.01 7.39 23.63
C PHE A 172 -11.07 7.45 24.71
N GLU A 173 -10.91 8.34 25.71
CA GLU A 173 -11.93 8.58 26.75
C GLU A 173 -13.27 8.99 26.14
N LYS A 174 -13.27 9.92 25.21
CA LYS A 174 -14.47 10.42 24.52
C LYS A 174 -15.21 9.33 23.75
N LEU A 175 -14.49 8.37 23.17
CA LEU A 175 -15.05 7.30 22.34
C LEU A 175 -15.16 5.96 23.07
N HIS A 176 -14.82 5.93 24.37
CA HIS A 176 -14.77 4.72 25.19
C HIS A 176 -13.88 3.61 24.61
N ILE A 177 -12.78 4.01 23.92
CA ILE A 177 -11.75 3.11 23.44
C ILE A 177 -10.77 2.84 24.58
N LYS A 178 -10.46 1.58 24.83
CA LYS A 178 -9.48 1.21 25.85
C LYS A 178 -8.10 1.08 25.22
N PRO A 179 -7.05 1.73 25.77
CA PRO A 179 -5.68 1.45 25.39
C PRO A 179 -5.35 -0.04 25.56
N ILE A 180 -4.54 -0.58 24.66
CA ILE A 180 -4.06 -1.95 24.82
C ILE A 180 -3.05 -2.03 25.95
N GLN A 181 -3.00 -3.19 26.60
CA GLN A 181 -1.91 -3.57 27.50
C GLN A 181 -0.97 -4.50 26.74
N ILE A 182 0.28 -4.11 26.62
CA ILE A 182 1.30 -4.89 25.91
C ILE A 182 1.48 -6.25 26.57
N LYS A 183 1.56 -7.29 25.76
CA LYS A 183 1.79 -8.68 26.19
C LYS A 183 2.98 -9.26 25.40
N LEU A 184 3.70 -10.19 26.03
CA LEU A 184 4.83 -10.91 25.39
C LEU A 184 5.76 -9.98 24.60
N ARG A 185 5.75 -10.13 23.26
CA ARG A 185 6.59 -9.40 22.30
C ARG A 185 5.85 -8.31 21.54
N GLU A 186 4.69 -7.88 21.97
CA GLU A 186 3.84 -6.97 21.18
C GLU A 186 4.52 -5.64 20.88
N GLY A 187 5.37 -5.13 21.76
CA GLY A 187 6.18 -3.95 21.46
C GLY A 187 6.98 -4.11 20.18
N LEU A 188 7.70 -5.22 20.03
CA LEU A 188 8.44 -5.52 18.81
C LEU A 188 7.48 -5.83 17.64
N ALA A 189 6.45 -6.67 17.85
CA ALA A 189 5.51 -7.04 16.82
C ALA A 189 4.74 -5.84 16.23
N LEU A 190 4.58 -4.77 16.98
CA LEU A 190 3.87 -3.57 16.51
C LEU A 190 4.76 -2.64 15.67
N ILE A 191 6.08 -2.62 15.92
CA ILE A 191 6.97 -1.67 15.26
C ILE A 191 7.81 -2.27 14.13
N ASN A 192 7.95 -3.60 14.08
CA ASN A 192 8.78 -4.28 13.08
C ASN A 192 7.95 -4.69 11.87
N GLY A 193 8.22 -4.13 10.71
CA GLY A 193 7.53 -4.43 9.45
C GLY A 193 7.55 -3.27 8.46
N THR A 194 6.89 -3.47 7.31
CA THR A 194 6.93 -2.60 6.13
C THR A 194 5.59 -1.90 5.85
N SER A 195 4.68 -1.89 6.81
CA SER A 195 3.29 -1.50 6.57
C SER A 195 3.10 -0.02 6.27
N VAL A 196 4.01 0.87 6.75
CA VAL A 196 3.90 2.32 6.47
C VAL A 196 4.34 2.61 5.04
N MET A 197 5.51 2.13 4.62
CA MET A 197 5.96 2.29 3.24
C MET A 197 4.97 1.64 2.26
N THR A 198 4.41 0.49 2.60
CA THR A 198 3.39 -0.21 1.80
C THR A 198 2.10 0.60 1.70
N GLY A 199 1.60 1.15 2.81
CA GLY A 199 0.40 2.00 2.81
C GLY A 199 0.57 3.26 1.99
N ILE A 200 1.73 3.92 2.08
CA ILE A 200 2.09 5.07 1.23
C ILE A 200 2.13 4.65 -0.24
N GLY A 201 2.77 3.53 -0.55
CA GLY A 201 2.84 2.98 -1.90
C GLY A 201 1.47 2.69 -2.52
N ILE A 202 0.55 2.12 -1.75
CA ILE A 202 -0.83 1.85 -2.18
C ILE A 202 -1.56 3.13 -2.59
N VAL A 203 -1.50 4.18 -1.77
CA VAL A 203 -2.12 5.46 -2.10
C VAL A 203 -1.50 6.05 -3.36
N ASN A 204 -0.17 5.97 -3.50
CA ASN A 204 0.54 6.44 -4.69
C ASN A 204 0.12 5.67 -5.96
N ILE A 205 -0.05 4.35 -5.89
CA ILE A 205 -0.55 3.54 -7.03
C ILE A 205 -1.97 3.94 -7.40
N ILE A 206 -2.85 4.16 -6.43
CA ILE A 206 -4.22 4.61 -6.70
C ILE A 206 -4.21 5.97 -7.43
N HIS A 207 -3.36 6.90 -7.00
CA HIS A 207 -3.21 8.18 -7.68
C HIS A 207 -2.56 8.06 -9.07
N ALA A 208 -1.52 7.23 -9.22
CA ALA A 208 -0.87 6.97 -10.50
C ALA A 208 -1.84 6.39 -11.54
N ARG A 209 -2.69 5.44 -11.16
CA ARG A 209 -3.75 4.90 -12.04
C ARG A 209 -4.72 5.99 -12.48
N ARG A 210 -5.18 6.82 -11.54
CA ARG A 210 -6.08 7.93 -11.85
C ARG A 210 -5.45 8.95 -12.80
N LEU A 211 -4.16 9.29 -12.58
CA LEU A 211 -3.42 10.18 -13.47
C LEU A 211 -3.25 9.58 -14.87
N LEU A 212 -2.97 8.28 -14.98
CA LEU A 212 -2.89 7.59 -16.26
C LEU A 212 -4.24 7.63 -17.01
N GLU A 213 -5.35 7.35 -16.33
CA GLU A 213 -6.69 7.43 -16.92
C GLU A 213 -6.99 8.84 -17.46
N TRP A 214 -6.67 9.87 -16.68
CA TRP A 214 -6.78 11.27 -17.13
C TRP A 214 -5.87 11.56 -18.33
N SER A 215 -4.64 11.05 -18.35
CA SER A 215 -3.71 11.23 -19.47
C SER A 215 -4.25 10.61 -20.76
N VAL A 216 -4.84 9.42 -20.69
CA VAL A 216 -5.49 8.77 -21.84
C VAL A 216 -6.71 9.55 -22.30
N CYS A 217 -7.54 10.02 -21.36
CA CYS A 217 -8.72 10.82 -21.67
C CYS A 217 -8.34 12.13 -22.39
N CYS A 218 -7.43 12.91 -21.82
CA CYS A 218 -6.94 14.15 -22.43
C CYS A 218 -6.30 13.91 -23.80
N SER A 219 -5.50 12.83 -23.94
CA SER A 219 -4.91 12.45 -25.21
C SER A 219 -5.96 12.08 -26.27
N SER A 220 -7.01 11.39 -25.87
CA SER A 220 -8.15 11.09 -26.76
C SER A 220 -8.87 12.36 -27.20
N MET A 221 -9.16 13.28 -26.26
CA MET A 221 -9.78 14.58 -26.59
C MET A 221 -8.92 15.39 -27.58
N LEU A 222 -7.59 15.44 -27.38
CA LEU A 222 -6.68 16.15 -28.31
C LEU A 222 -6.72 15.54 -29.69
N ASN A 223 -6.71 14.20 -29.80
CA ASN A 223 -6.81 13.52 -31.10
C ASN A 223 -8.13 13.84 -31.80
N GLU A 224 -9.23 13.91 -31.08
CA GLU A 224 -10.53 14.31 -31.63
C GLU A 224 -10.55 15.77 -32.09
N LEU A 225 -10.01 16.69 -31.28
CA LEU A 225 -9.97 18.13 -31.60
C LEU A 225 -9.20 18.41 -32.88
N VAL A 226 -8.09 17.72 -33.13
CA VAL A 226 -7.26 17.89 -34.33
C VAL A 226 -7.73 17.05 -35.50
N ALA A 227 -8.85 16.34 -35.38
CA ALA A 227 -9.39 15.41 -36.39
C ALA A 227 -8.32 14.43 -36.88
N ALA A 228 -7.68 13.74 -35.92
CA ALA A 228 -6.60 12.78 -36.19
C ALA A 228 -7.09 11.53 -36.90
N TYR A 229 -6.16 10.80 -37.54
CA TYR A 229 -6.46 9.48 -38.10
C TYR A 229 -6.53 8.40 -37.01
N SER A 230 -7.42 7.44 -37.19
CA SER A 230 -7.64 6.34 -36.23
C SER A 230 -6.53 5.28 -36.18
N ASP A 231 -5.64 5.28 -37.14
CA ASP A 231 -4.60 4.24 -37.31
C ASP A 231 -3.79 3.99 -36.04
N HIS A 232 -3.29 5.04 -35.42
CA HIS A 232 -2.30 4.93 -34.33
C HIS A 232 -2.86 4.38 -33.02
N PHE A 233 -4.18 4.32 -32.88
CA PHE A 233 -4.83 3.59 -31.80
C PHE A 233 -5.65 2.38 -32.28
N SER A 234 -5.52 1.98 -33.58
CA SER A 234 -6.19 0.80 -34.12
C SER A 234 -5.71 -0.48 -33.44
N ALA A 235 -6.56 -1.51 -33.47
CA ALA A 235 -6.22 -2.82 -32.93
C ALA A 235 -5.09 -3.46 -33.74
N GLU A 236 -5.16 -3.37 -35.07
CA GLU A 236 -4.24 -3.99 -36.02
C GLU A 236 -2.82 -3.46 -35.86
N LEU A 237 -2.65 -2.14 -35.82
CA LEU A 237 -1.34 -1.53 -35.63
C LEU A 237 -0.72 -1.96 -34.30
N ASN A 238 -1.50 -1.86 -33.21
CA ASN A 238 -0.98 -2.15 -31.87
C ASN A 238 -0.74 -3.65 -31.66
N ALA A 239 -1.52 -4.55 -32.27
CA ALA A 239 -1.29 -5.99 -32.21
C ALA A 239 0.00 -6.45 -32.89
N SER A 240 0.61 -5.63 -33.78
CA SER A 240 1.91 -5.93 -34.38
C SER A 240 3.09 -5.86 -33.41
N LYS A 241 2.88 -5.35 -32.18
CA LYS A 241 3.83 -5.38 -31.05
C LYS A 241 3.25 -6.18 -29.89
N VAL A 242 4.07 -6.98 -29.21
CA VAL A 242 3.65 -7.90 -28.14
C VAL A 242 3.52 -7.26 -26.75
N HIS A 243 3.47 -5.94 -26.66
CA HIS A 243 3.36 -5.22 -25.39
C HIS A 243 1.87 -5.03 -24.98
N GLU A 244 1.38 -5.88 -24.08
CA GLU A 244 -0.02 -5.87 -23.64
C GLU A 244 -0.49 -4.50 -23.11
N SER A 245 0.36 -3.80 -22.37
CA SER A 245 0.02 -2.47 -21.82
C SER A 245 -0.17 -1.42 -22.92
N GLN A 246 0.58 -1.51 -24.04
CA GLN A 246 0.35 -0.66 -25.21
C GLN A 246 -1.02 -0.95 -25.84
N HIS A 247 -1.39 -2.24 -25.98
CA HIS A 247 -2.71 -2.65 -26.48
C HIS A 247 -3.84 -2.11 -25.60
N ALA A 248 -3.67 -2.19 -24.27
CA ALA A 248 -4.64 -1.69 -23.30
C ALA A 248 -4.85 -0.16 -23.42
N ILE A 249 -3.77 0.63 -23.56
CA ILE A 249 -3.89 2.08 -23.78
C ILE A 249 -4.61 2.39 -25.09
N ALA A 250 -4.23 1.71 -26.18
CA ALA A 250 -4.92 1.87 -27.47
C ALA A 250 -6.40 1.50 -27.40
N GLU A 251 -6.75 0.46 -26.64
CA GLU A 251 -8.14 0.07 -26.40
C GLU A 251 -8.91 1.13 -25.61
N MET A 252 -8.31 1.70 -24.56
CA MET A 252 -8.92 2.82 -23.81
C MET A 252 -9.20 4.01 -24.72
N MET A 253 -8.25 4.40 -25.59
CA MET A 253 -8.46 5.47 -26.57
C MET A 253 -9.61 5.14 -27.52
N ARG A 254 -9.68 3.91 -28.07
CA ARG A 254 -10.80 3.48 -28.95
C ARG A 254 -12.15 3.55 -28.25
N LYS A 255 -12.22 3.20 -26.94
CA LYS A 255 -13.43 3.32 -26.14
C LYS A 255 -13.89 4.77 -25.99
N HIS A 256 -12.95 5.70 -25.72
CA HIS A 256 -13.24 7.13 -25.60
C HIS A 256 -13.71 7.75 -26.92
N LEU A 257 -13.17 7.28 -28.05
CA LEU A 257 -13.38 7.87 -29.37
C LEU A 257 -14.44 7.14 -30.23
N LYS A 258 -15.09 6.12 -29.69
CA LYS A 258 -16.00 5.20 -30.40
C LYS A 258 -17.04 5.91 -31.28
N ASP A 259 -17.66 6.97 -30.77
CA ASP A 259 -18.76 7.69 -31.43
C ASP A 259 -18.32 9.05 -31.99
N SER A 260 -17.02 9.30 -32.06
CA SER A 260 -16.48 10.56 -32.56
C SER A 260 -16.81 10.74 -34.05
N LYS A 261 -17.30 11.92 -34.40
CA LYS A 261 -17.54 12.36 -35.79
C LYS A 261 -16.34 13.10 -36.41
N ARG A 262 -15.27 13.32 -35.63
CA ARG A 262 -14.13 14.09 -36.05
C ARG A 262 -12.90 13.22 -36.38
N ILE A 263 -12.79 12.06 -35.76
CA ILE A 263 -11.72 11.11 -36.06
C ILE A 263 -11.85 10.64 -37.50
N LYS A 264 -10.75 10.76 -38.24
CA LYS A 264 -10.69 10.41 -39.66
C LYS A 264 -10.28 8.96 -39.87
N ASN A 265 -10.90 8.33 -40.87
CA ASN A 265 -10.40 7.06 -41.40
C ASN A 265 -9.53 7.35 -42.63
N ARG A 266 -8.33 6.80 -42.65
CA ARG A 266 -7.36 6.99 -43.75
C ARG A 266 -7.90 6.46 -45.10
N GLN A 267 -8.67 5.38 -45.06
CA GLN A 267 -9.31 4.81 -46.25
C GLN A 267 -10.23 5.83 -46.94
N ASP A 268 -10.95 6.62 -46.13
CA ASP A 268 -11.92 7.60 -46.63
C ASP A 268 -11.28 8.93 -47.10
N HIS A 269 -10.02 9.18 -46.75
CA HIS A 269 -9.34 10.44 -47.00
C HIS A 269 -8.13 10.27 -47.95
N LEU A 270 -7.09 9.56 -47.52
CA LEU A 270 -5.82 9.48 -48.25
C LEU A 270 -5.75 8.33 -49.27
N TYR A 271 -6.61 7.29 -49.14
CA TYR A 271 -6.56 6.12 -50.01
C TYR A 271 -7.66 6.08 -51.06
N ARG A 272 -8.43 7.18 -51.21
CA ARG A 272 -9.58 7.24 -52.12
C ARG A 272 -9.20 7.28 -53.58
N ASP A 273 -8.09 7.89 -53.94
CA ASP A 273 -7.72 8.11 -55.33
C ASP A 273 -6.22 7.98 -55.57
N SER A 274 -5.84 7.16 -56.55
CA SER A 274 -4.46 6.94 -56.95
C SER A 274 -4.00 7.88 -58.06
N SER A 275 -4.83 8.78 -58.56
CA SER A 275 -4.56 9.70 -59.65
C SER A 275 -3.89 11.03 -59.25
N ASN A 276 -3.61 11.17 -57.95
CA ASN A 276 -3.04 12.44 -57.44
C ASN A 276 -1.56 12.58 -57.83
N THR A 277 -1.27 13.49 -58.77
CA THR A 277 0.05 13.81 -59.24
C THR A 277 0.70 15.01 -58.54
N GLU A 278 0.08 15.49 -57.47
CA GLU A 278 0.57 16.64 -56.69
C GLU A 278 1.91 16.31 -56.02
N ALA A 279 2.85 17.22 -56.14
CA ALA A 279 4.15 17.10 -55.45
C ALA A 279 4.06 17.32 -53.94
N ILE A 280 3.00 17.97 -53.47
CA ILE A 280 2.74 18.28 -52.06
C ILE A 280 1.28 17.94 -51.76
N PHE A 281 1.05 17.03 -50.79
CA PHE A 281 -0.29 16.68 -50.36
C PHE A 281 -0.93 17.86 -49.59
N SER A 282 -2.16 18.18 -49.90
CA SER A 282 -2.96 19.19 -49.18
C SER A 282 -3.44 18.66 -47.85
N GLU A 283 -3.67 17.36 -47.74
CA GLU A 283 -4.09 16.69 -46.52
C GLU A 283 -2.87 16.22 -45.70
N LYS A 284 -2.99 16.27 -44.39
CA LYS A 284 -2.00 15.78 -43.45
C LYS A 284 -1.84 14.26 -43.61
N VAL A 285 -0.60 13.79 -43.86
CA VAL A 285 -0.32 12.36 -44.06
C VAL A 285 -0.25 11.59 -42.75
N GLN A 286 0.24 12.18 -41.67
CA GLN A 286 0.28 11.57 -40.34
C GLN A 286 0.39 12.62 -39.22
N GLU A 287 0.02 12.23 -38.01
CA GLU A 287 0.09 13.05 -36.81
C GLU A 287 1.53 13.23 -36.29
N TYR A 288 1.73 14.26 -35.48
CA TYR A 288 2.95 14.42 -34.68
C TYR A 288 3.13 13.27 -33.69
N TYR A 289 4.37 13.01 -33.27
CA TYR A 289 4.70 11.94 -32.32
C TYR A 289 3.90 12.03 -31.02
N SER A 290 3.75 13.24 -30.49
CA SER A 290 2.96 13.47 -29.24
C SER A 290 1.48 13.08 -29.35
N LEU A 291 0.93 12.91 -30.54
CA LEU A 291 -0.43 12.45 -30.77
C LEU A 291 -0.48 10.96 -31.14
N ARG A 292 0.35 10.55 -32.12
CA ARG A 292 0.27 9.19 -32.63
C ARG A 292 1.00 8.15 -31.80
N CYS A 293 1.95 8.55 -30.94
CA CYS A 293 2.72 7.62 -30.12
C CYS A 293 2.15 7.46 -28.69
N ILE A 294 0.93 7.93 -28.40
CA ILE A 294 0.31 7.81 -27.07
C ILE A 294 0.32 6.37 -26.56
N PRO A 295 -0.11 5.34 -27.31
CA PRO A 295 -0.05 3.97 -26.82
C PRO A 295 1.37 3.51 -26.47
N GLN A 296 2.38 3.94 -27.25
CA GLN A 296 3.80 3.60 -27.03
C GLN A 296 4.42 4.38 -25.86
N ILE A 297 3.91 5.59 -25.55
CA ILE A 297 4.38 6.42 -24.43
C ILE A 297 3.75 5.96 -23.12
N LEU A 298 2.42 5.79 -23.08
CA LEU A 298 1.70 5.44 -21.87
C LEU A 298 1.68 3.93 -21.57
N GLY A 299 1.97 3.08 -22.55
CA GLY A 299 2.08 1.63 -22.34
C GLY A 299 3.12 1.25 -21.30
N PRO A 300 4.38 1.70 -21.37
CA PRO A 300 5.39 1.46 -20.35
C PRO A 300 4.99 1.97 -18.95
N VAL A 301 4.31 3.13 -18.88
CA VAL A 301 3.78 3.69 -17.62
C VAL A 301 2.76 2.72 -16.99
N LEU A 302 1.77 2.26 -17.77
CA LEU A 302 0.80 1.26 -17.31
C LEU A 302 1.47 -0.04 -16.85
N ASN A 303 2.48 -0.50 -17.60
CA ASN A 303 3.22 -1.71 -17.24
C ASN A 303 3.93 -1.56 -15.87
N THR A 304 4.57 -0.42 -15.64
CA THR A 304 5.24 -0.11 -14.36
C THR A 304 4.23 -0.04 -13.21
N ILE A 305 3.09 0.64 -13.41
CA ILE A 305 2.01 0.71 -12.41
C ILE A 305 1.49 -0.69 -12.06
N ASN A 306 1.26 -1.55 -13.06
CA ASN A 306 0.76 -2.91 -12.83
C ASN A 306 1.77 -3.77 -12.05
N ALA A 307 3.06 -3.67 -12.37
CA ALA A 307 4.12 -4.39 -11.68
C ALA A 307 4.23 -3.94 -10.22
N ALA A 308 4.24 -2.63 -9.99
CA ALA A 308 4.30 -2.06 -8.64
C ALA A 308 3.06 -2.44 -7.80
N GLU A 309 1.85 -2.38 -8.38
CA GLU A 309 0.64 -2.83 -7.69
C GLU A 309 0.73 -4.28 -7.26
N LYS A 310 1.19 -5.16 -8.14
CA LYS A 310 1.35 -6.58 -7.81
C LYS A 310 2.27 -6.76 -6.60
N ILE A 311 3.44 -6.13 -6.60
CA ILE A 311 4.42 -6.23 -5.50
C ILE A 311 3.84 -5.67 -4.19
N LEU A 312 3.14 -4.52 -4.25
CA LEU A 312 2.48 -3.94 -3.07
C LEU A 312 1.40 -4.86 -2.50
N MET A 313 0.62 -5.51 -3.36
CA MET A 313 -0.41 -6.45 -2.91
C MET A 313 0.20 -7.73 -2.34
N ASP A 314 1.30 -8.22 -2.90
CA ASP A 314 2.05 -9.35 -2.35
C ASP A 314 2.57 -8.99 -0.93
N GLU A 315 3.12 -7.79 -0.74
CA GLU A 315 3.62 -7.32 0.56
C GLU A 315 2.50 -7.14 1.60
N VAL A 316 1.37 -6.55 1.22
CA VAL A 316 0.18 -6.42 2.09
C VAL A 316 -0.28 -7.77 2.62
N ASN A 317 -0.25 -8.80 1.76
CA ASN A 317 -0.71 -10.14 2.08
C ASN A 317 0.38 -11.05 2.67
N SER A 318 1.49 -10.45 3.11
CA SER A 318 2.63 -11.14 3.71
C SER A 318 2.79 -10.85 5.19
N ALA A 319 3.39 -11.78 5.93
CA ALA A 319 3.88 -11.55 7.28
C ALA A 319 5.26 -10.90 7.19
N ASN A 320 5.35 -9.64 7.56
CA ASN A 320 6.53 -8.80 7.35
C ASN A 320 7.17 -8.31 8.67
N ASP A 321 7.20 -9.16 9.69
CA ASP A 321 7.93 -8.91 10.94
C ASP A 321 8.95 -10.01 11.26
N ASN A 322 9.54 -10.00 12.44
CA ASN A 322 10.46 -10.98 12.96
C ASN A 322 10.40 -11.02 14.50
N PRO A 323 10.36 -12.21 15.09
CA PRO A 323 10.26 -13.55 14.48
C PRO A 323 8.85 -13.88 13.96
N ILE A 324 8.77 -14.86 13.07
CA ILE A 324 7.53 -15.41 12.52
C ILE A 324 7.08 -16.61 13.35
N VAL A 325 5.83 -16.59 13.77
CA VAL A 325 5.19 -17.66 14.55
C VAL A 325 4.42 -18.59 13.61
N SER A 326 4.77 -19.86 13.57
CA SER A 326 4.02 -20.88 12.81
C SER A 326 3.36 -21.89 13.75
N VAL A 327 2.07 -21.73 13.95
CA VAL A 327 1.27 -22.67 14.75
C VAL A 327 1.23 -24.04 14.09
N GLU A 328 1.10 -24.09 12.77
CA GLU A 328 1.04 -25.34 11.99
C GLU A 328 2.32 -26.16 12.14
N LYS A 329 3.49 -25.51 12.08
CA LYS A 329 4.79 -26.18 12.19
C LYS A 329 5.27 -26.29 13.64
N GLN A 330 4.53 -25.78 14.60
CA GLN A 330 4.91 -25.73 16.02
C GLN A 330 6.31 -25.13 16.23
N MET A 331 6.61 -24.03 15.50
CA MET A 331 7.94 -23.40 15.45
C MET A 331 7.85 -21.88 15.40
N VAL A 332 8.94 -21.25 15.83
CA VAL A 332 9.20 -19.81 15.67
C VAL A 332 10.47 -19.63 14.84
N TYR A 333 10.35 -18.89 13.74
CA TYR A 333 11.43 -18.68 12.78
C TYR A 333 11.96 -17.27 12.86
N HIS A 334 13.28 -17.13 12.82
CA HIS A 334 13.95 -15.81 12.80
C HIS A 334 14.42 -15.51 11.38
N GLY A 335 14.09 -14.32 10.88
CA GLY A 335 14.40 -13.94 9.50
C GLY A 335 14.33 -12.44 9.26
N GLY A 336 14.32 -12.02 8.01
CA GLY A 336 14.38 -10.62 7.55
C GLY A 336 13.16 -10.12 6.80
N ASN A 337 11.96 -10.68 7.02
CA ASN A 337 10.75 -10.32 6.30
C ASN A 337 10.35 -8.83 6.46
N PHE A 338 10.95 -8.15 7.42
CA PHE A 338 10.78 -6.71 7.66
C PHE A 338 11.57 -5.83 6.68
N HIS A 339 12.39 -6.41 5.79
CA HIS A 339 13.23 -5.61 4.89
C HIS A 339 12.39 -4.99 3.76
N GLY A 340 12.54 -3.68 3.55
CA GLY A 340 11.65 -2.89 2.71
C GLY A 340 12.00 -2.80 1.22
N ASP A 341 13.02 -3.53 0.73
CA ASP A 341 13.55 -3.36 -0.63
C ASP A 341 12.54 -3.61 -1.74
N PHE A 342 11.61 -4.55 -1.56
CA PHE A 342 10.55 -4.77 -2.54
C PHE A 342 9.75 -3.49 -2.80
N ILE A 343 9.36 -2.80 -1.74
CA ILE A 343 8.52 -1.60 -1.85
C ILE A 343 9.33 -0.39 -2.30
N SER A 344 10.54 -0.19 -1.74
CA SER A 344 11.38 0.96 -2.09
C SER A 344 11.76 0.95 -3.56
N LEU A 345 12.15 -0.22 -4.10
CA LEU A 345 12.50 -0.36 -5.52
C LEU A 345 11.31 -0.06 -6.45
N GLU A 346 10.11 -0.53 -6.11
CA GLU A 346 8.92 -0.24 -6.93
C GLU A 346 8.52 1.23 -6.87
N MET A 347 8.66 1.88 -5.72
CA MET A 347 8.36 3.31 -5.59
C MET A 347 9.40 4.17 -6.34
N ASP A 348 10.66 3.77 -6.37
CA ASP A 348 11.67 4.45 -7.17
C ASP A 348 11.42 4.28 -8.68
N LYS A 349 11.05 3.08 -9.14
CA LYS A 349 10.62 2.86 -10.53
C LYS A 349 9.39 3.71 -10.91
N LEU A 350 8.43 3.84 -10.00
CA LEU A 350 7.23 4.64 -10.23
C LEU A 350 7.54 6.14 -10.41
N LYS A 351 8.62 6.65 -9.81
CA LYS A 351 9.06 8.05 -10.01
C LYS A 351 9.66 8.30 -11.40
N LEU A 352 10.14 7.24 -12.08
CA LEU A 352 10.80 7.36 -13.38
C LEU A 352 9.80 7.43 -14.55
N VAL A 353 8.56 7.11 -14.32
CA VAL A 353 7.48 7.04 -15.31
C VAL A 353 6.40 8.08 -15.05
#